data_fe4cecec288ac78534fbb1763d07171b
#
_entry.id   fe4cecec288ac78534fbb1763d07171b
#
_cell.length_a   1.000
_cell.length_b   1.000
_cell.length_c   1.000
_cell.angle_alpha   90.00
_cell.angle_beta   90.00
_cell.angle_gamma   90.00
#
_symmetry.space_group_name_H-M   'P 1'
#
loop_
_entity.id
_entity.type
_entity.pdbx_description
1 polymer ?
#
loop_
_entity_poly.entity_id
_entity_poly.type
_entity_poly.pdbx_seq_one_letter_code
_entity_poly.pdbx_strand_id
1 'polypeptide(L)'
;MVKRVRPKKNLGQHFLTDLDIARRIADTVDACPDIPVLEIGPGMGVLTQYLVKKPREVKAVEIDKESVAYLQENFPSLRDNIISDDFLRMDLTKVFGGRQFVLTGNYPYDISSQIFFKMLDNKDLIPCCTGMIQREVAQRIAAEPGNKTYGILSILIQAWYNVEYLFTVDENVFNPPPKVKSAVIRMTRNSTTDLGCDWQLFRRLVKTVFNQRRKMLRVSLKQMFSAERQPSDGFCQQDIM
;
A
#
# COMPACT_ATOMS: atom_id res chain seq x y z
N MET A 1 -13.02 18.43 -27.51
CA MET A 1 -13.16 18.70 -26.06
C MET A 1 -12.88 17.41 -25.32
N VAL A 2 -11.78 17.33 -24.57
CA VAL A 2 -11.45 16.14 -23.78
C VAL A 2 -12.49 15.98 -22.68
N LYS A 3 -13.20 14.87 -22.68
CA LYS A 3 -14.26 14.57 -21.69
C LYS A 3 -13.59 14.38 -20.32
N ARG A 4 -13.75 15.31 -19.41
CA ARG A 4 -13.20 15.21 -18.04
C ARG A 4 -13.87 14.03 -17.33
N VAL A 5 -13.08 13.08 -16.84
CA VAL A 5 -13.58 11.98 -15.98
C VAL A 5 -14.12 12.56 -14.69
N ARG A 6 -15.30 12.12 -14.25
CA ARG A 6 -15.90 12.55 -12.99
C ARG A 6 -15.48 11.60 -11.85
N PRO A 7 -15.14 12.13 -10.68
CA PRO A 7 -14.82 11.30 -9.52
C PRO A 7 -16.00 10.39 -9.14
N LYS A 8 -15.72 9.11 -8.96
CA LYS A 8 -16.72 8.11 -8.56
C LYS A 8 -16.60 7.82 -7.06
N LYS A 9 -17.66 8.14 -6.30
CA LYS A 9 -17.67 7.92 -4.83
C LYS A 9 -17.49 6.46 -4.44
N ASN A 10 -18.07 5.54 -5.22
CA ASN A 10 -17.96 4.10 -5.00
C ASN A 10 -16.55 3.54 -5.24
N LEU A 11 -15.65 4.31 -5.83
CA LEU A 11 -14.24 3.98 -6.01
C LEU A 11 -13.31 4.79 -5.08
N GLY A 12 -13.88 5.57 -4.16
CA GLY A 12 -13.10 6.40 -3.22
C GLY A 12 -12.22 7.44 -3.92
N GLN A 13 -12.59 7.92 -5.11
CA GLN A 13 -11.76 8.79 -5.93
C GLN A 13 -11.72 10.22 -5.41
N HIS A 14 -10.52 10.69 -5.11
CA HIS A 14 -10.17 12.08 -4.83
C HIS A 14 -9.03 12.47 -5.77
N PHE A 15 -9.32 13.27 -6.79
CA PHE A 15 -8.30 13.65 -7.76
C PHE A 15 -7.40 14.75 -7.19
N LEU A 16 -6.11 14.47 -7.13
CA LEU A 16 -5.10 15.46 -6.76
C LEU A 16 -5.04 16.55 -7.84
N THR A 17 -5.10 17.81 -7.42
CA THR A 17 -5.10 18.97 -8.31
C THR A 17 -3.79 19.77 -8.27
N ASP A 18 -3.01 19.59 -7.22
CA ASP A 18 -1.70 20.24 -7.04
C ASP A 18 -0.63 19.43 -7.77
N LEU A 19 -0.08 20.05 -8.83
CA LEU A 19 0.92 19.42 -9.69
C LEU A 19 2.32 19.34 -9.05
N ASP A 20 2.65 20.23 -8.14
CA ASP A 20 3.92 20.16 -7.41
C ASP A 20 3.92 19.01 -6.43
N ILE A 21 2.79 18.78 -5.74
CA ILE A 21 2.61 17.61 -4.88
C ILE A 21 2.63 16.34 -5.71
N ALA A 22 1.94 16.31 -6.86
CA ALA A 22 1.94 15.16 -7.76
C ALA A 22 3.36 14.81 -8.21
N ARG A 23 4.16 15.81 -8.61
CA ARG A 23 5.57 15.64 -8.97
C ARG A 23 6.38 15.08 -7.80
N ARG A 24 6.25 15.68 -6.60
CA ARG A 24 6.96 15.22 -5.40
C ARG A 24 6.63 13.77 -5.06
N ILE A 25 5.37 13.34 -5.23
CA ILE A 25 4.98 11.93 -5.04
C ILE A 25 5.65 11.04 -6.09
N ALA A 26 5.58 11.42 -7.37
CA ALA A 26 6.22 10.68 -8.44
C ALA A 26 7.74 10.59 -8.26
N ASP A 27 8.39 11.63 -7.72
CA ASP A 27 9.83 11.67 -7.46
C ASP A 27 10.26 10.74 -6.30
N THR A 28 9.34 10.30 -5.45
CA THR A 28 9.68 9.34 -4.39
C THR A 28 10.17 8.00 -4.91
N VAL A 29 9.85 7.63 -6.16
CA VAL A 29 10.35 6.39 -6.78
C VAL A 29 11.85 6.45 -7.09
N ASP A 30 12.45 7.65 -7.18
CA ASP A 30 13.88 7.81 -7.49
C ASP A 30 14.79 7.30 -6.37
N ALA A 31 14.28 7.24 -5.14
CA ALA A 31 14.97 6.64 -4.00
C ALA A 31 14.71 5.11 -3.87
N CYS A 32 13.90 4.53 -4.76
CA CYS A 32 13.71 3.08 -4.88
C CYS A 32 14.73 2.50 -5.87
N PRO A 33 14.94 1.15 -5.89
CA PRO A 33 15.80 0.51 -6.90
C PRO A 33 15.40 0.89 -8.32
N ASP A 34 16.37 0.89 -9.24
CA ASP A 34 16.16 1.21 -10.66
C ASP A 34 15.57 0.01 -11.42
N ILE A 35 14.28 -0.23 -11.18
CA ILE A 35 13.47 -1.32 -11.72
C ILE A 35 12.14 -0.75 -12.24
N PRO A 36 11.34 -1.53 -13.00
CA PRO A 36 10.03 -1.10 -13.48
C PRO A 36 9.12 -0.53 -12.38
N VAL A 37 8.16 0.30 -12.75
CA VAL A 37 7.19 0.92 -11.85
C VAL A 37 5.78 0.52 -12.25
N LEU A 38 4.96 0.09 -11.28
CA LEU A 38 3.53 -0.09 -11.42
C LEU A 38 2.79 1.01 -10.64
N GLU A 39 2.04 1.84 -11.37
CA GLU A 39 1.13 2.82 -10.76
C GLU A 39 -0.25 2.21 -10.54
N ILE A 40 -0.79 2.33 -9.32
CA ILE A 40 -2.16 1.92 -8.99
C ILE A 40 -3.09 3.12 -9.02
N GLY A 41 -4.20 3.00 -9.77
CA GLY A 41 -5.25 4.00 -9.82
C GLY A 41 -4.77 5.34 -10.38
N PRO A 42 -4.19 5.37 -11.59
CA PRO A 42 -3.69 6.60 -12.21
C PRO A 42 -4.77 7.66 -12.40
N GLY A 43 -6.05 7.27 -12.48
CA GLY A 43 -7.17 8.16 -12.70
C GLY A 43 -7.00 8.96 -14.00
N MET A 44 -6.88 10.28 -13.92
CA MET A 44 -6.61 11.15 -15.06
C MET A 44 -5.10 11.38 -15.30
N GLY A 45 -4.22 10.57 -14.73
CA GLY A 45 -2.78 10.60 -15.01
C GLY A 45 -2.01 11.72 -14.33
N VAL A 46 -2.48 12.21 -13.18
CA VAL A 46 -1.83 13.32 -12.47
C VAL A 46 -0.42 12.95 -11.99
N LEU A 47 -0.20 11.74 -11.49
CA LEU A 47 1.13 11.21 -11.20
C LEU A 47 1.80 10.66 -12.46
N THR A 48 1.04 9.96 -13.29
CA THR A 48 1.48 9.32 -14.52
C THR A 48 2.32 10.24 -15.40
N GLN A 49 1.91 11.53 -15.57
CA GLN A 49 2.62 12.50 -16.40
C GLN A 49 4.08 12.74 -15.98
N TYR A 50 4.42 12.48 -14.73
CA TYR A 50 5.79 12.57 -14.21
C TYR A 50 6.49 11.21 -14.25
N LEU A 51 5.78 10.12 -13.96
CA LEU A 51 6.33 8.77 -13.98
C LEU A 51 6.81 8.34 -15.36
N VAL A 52 6.04 8.63 -16.42
CA VAL A 52 6.40 8.28 -17.80
C VAL A 52 7.63 9.03 -18.35
N LYS A 53 8.08 10.09 -17.66
CA LYS A 53 9.30 10.84 -18.01
C LYS A 53 10.56 10.26 -17.37
N LYS A 54 10.41 9.31 -16.44
CA LYS A 54 11.55 8.68 -15.79
C LYS A 54 12.14 7.60 -16.68
N PRO A 55 13.46 7.34 -16.60
CA PRO A 55 14.14 6.36 -17.46
C PRO A 55 13.85 4.92 -16.98
N ARG A 56 12.57 4.57 -16.79
CA ARG A 56 12.10 3.29 -16.29
C ARG A 56 10.89 2.81 -17.09
N GLU A 57 10.72 1.50 -17.19
CA GLU A 57 9.47 0.92 -17.69
C GLU A 57 8.34 1.24 -16.70
N VAL A 58 7.27 1.87 -17.18
CA VAL A 58 6.10 2.23 -16.38
C VAL A 58 4.88 1.49 -16.92
N LYS A 59 4.14 0.85 -16.03
CA LYS A 59 2.79 0.34 -16.27
C LYS A 59 1.82 0.94 -15.28
N ALA A 60 0.55 1.00 -15.66
CA ALA A 60 -0.52 1.51 -14.79
C ALA A 60 -1.69 0.52 -14.77
N VAL A 61 -2.25 0.27 -13.60
CA VAL A 61 -3.46 -0.54 -13.43
C VAL A 61 -4.62 0.33 -12.98
N GLU A 62 -5.72 0.27 -13.73
CA GLU A 62 -6.92 1.09 -13.49
C GLU A 62 -8.19 0.24 -13.69
N ILE A 63 -9.09 0.31 -12.70
CA ILE A 63 -10.36 -0.42 -12.73
C ILE A 63 -11.46 0.37 -13.43
N ASP A 64 -11.36 1.70 -13.43
CA ASP A 64 -12.35 2.58 -14.04
C ASP A 64 -12.14 2.71 -15.55
N LYS A 65 -13.06 2.15 -16.34
CA LYS A 65 -13.01 2.15 -17.81
C LYS A 65 -12.98 3.57 -18.42
N GLU A 66 -13.59 4.56 -17.78
CA GLU A 66 -13.55 5.95 -18.26
C GLU A 66 -12.15 6.54 -18.09
N SER A 67 -11.51 6.26 -16.93
CA SER A 67 -10.12 6.64 -16.68
C SER A 67 -9.17 5.92 -17.64
N VAL A 68 -9.38 4.62 -17.91
CA VAL A 68 -8.58 3.86 -18.89
C VAL A 68 -8.67 4.51 -20.27
N ALA A 69 -9.88 4.82 -20.76
CA ALA A 69 -10.06 5.46 -22.06
C ALA A 69 -9.38 6.84 -22.12
N TYR A 70 -9.50 7.63 -21.05
CA TYR A 70 -8.84 8.92 -20.92
C TYR A 70 -7.31 8.78 -21.01
N LEU A 71 -6.74 7.81 -20.27
CA LEU A 71 -5.29 7.58 -20.27
C LEU A 71 -4.78 7.12 -21.63
N GLN A 72 -5.50 6.24 -22.32
CA GLN A 72 -5.14 5.77 -23.67
C GLN A 72 -5.13 6.90 -24.71
N GLU A 73 -6.02 7.89 -24.55
CA GLU A 73 -6.09 9.05 -25.42
C GLU A 73 -4.98 10.07 -25.12
N ASN A 74 -4.72 10.35 -23.83
CA ASN A 74 -3.86 11.45 -23.39
C ASN A 74 -2.41 11.05 -23.10
N PHE A 75 -2.12 9.75 -22.95
CA PHE A 75 -0.76 9.21 -22.71
C PHE A 75 -0.40 8.16 -23.76
N PRO A 76 -0.14 8.55 -25.03
CA PRO A 76 0.15 7.60 -26.11
C PRO A 76 1.33 6.67 -25.83
N SER A 77 2.35 7.16 -25.12
CA SER A 77 3.53 6.35 -24.72
C SER A 77 3.23 5.27 -23.70
N LEU A 78 2.13 5.39 -22.97
CA LEU A 78 1.71 4.40 -21.95
C LEU A 78 0.62 3.46 -22.47
N ARG A 79 0.06 3.68 -23.66
CA ARG A 79 -1.16 3.01 -24.15
C ARG A 79 -1.13 1.50 -24.01
N ASP A 80 -0.04 0.85 -24.40
CA ASP A 80 0.14 -0.59 -24.34
C ASP A 80 0.49 -1.11 -22.93
N ASN A 81 0.76 -0.20 -22.02
CA ASN A 81 1.14 -0.46 -20.63
C ASN A 81 0.03 -0.13 -19.63
N ILE A 82 -1.17 0.21 -20.11
CA ILE A 82 -2.36 0.42 -19.28
C ILE A 82 -3.10 -0.91 -19.13
N ILE A 83 -3.18 -1.39 -17.89
CA ILE A 83 -3.85 -2.63 -17.52
C ILE A 83 -5.24 -2.27 -16.97
N SER A 84 -6.30 -2.63 -17.72
CA SER A 84 -7.68 -2.43 -17.28
C SER A 84 -8.13 -3.62 -16.44
N ASP A 85 -7.82 -3.60 -15.13
CA ASP A 85 -8.10 -4.71 -14.22
C ASP A 85 -8.23 -4.22 -12.76
N ASP A 86 -8.70 -5.11 -11.89
CA ASP A 86 -8.70 -4.92 -10.44
C ASP A 86 -7.35 -5.35 -9.84
N PHE A 87 -6.58 -4.38 -9.34
CA PHE A 87 -5.28 -4.65 -8.70
C PHE A 87 -5.37 -5.74 -7.63
N LEU A 88 -6.46 -5.77 -6.85
CA LEU A 88 -6.61 -6.74 -5.76
C LEU A 88 -6.77 -8.18 -6.24
N ARG A 89 -7.22 -8.38 -7.48
CA ARG A 89 -7.50 -9.70 -8.06
C ARG A 89 -6.45 -10.18 -9.05
N MET A 90 -5.74 -9.25 -9.71
CA MET A 90 -4.78 -9.59 -10.75
C MET A 90 -3.59 -10.40 -10.23
N ASP A 91 -2.98 -11.18 -11.09
CA ASP A 91 -1.74 -11.92 -10.85
C ASP A 91 -0.53 -11.00 -11.09
N LEU A 92 0.16 -10.60 -10.02
CA LEU A 92 1.27 -9.67 -10.10
C LEU A 92 2.52 -10.25 -10.79
N THR A 93 2.65 -11.58 -10.86
CA THR A 93 3.78 -12.21 -11.54
C THR A 93 3.77 -11.95 -13.05
N LYS A 94 2.59 -11.70 -13.63
CA LYS A 94 2.41 -11.45 -15.06
C LYS A 94 2.70 -10.00 -15.48
N VAL A 95 2.68 -9.06 -14.54
CA VAL A 95 2.77 -7.61 -14.85
C VAL A 95 4.07 -7.29 -15.57
N PHE A 96 5.19 -7.78 -15.07
CA PHE A 96 6.52 -7.57 -15.64
C PHE A 96 7.26 -8.90 -15.92
N GLY A 97 6.51 -9.99 -16.15
CA GLY A 97 7.11 -11.29 -16.48
C GLY A 97 7.96 -11.85 -15.34
N GLY A 98 7.52 -11.73 -14.09
CA GLY A 98 8.23 -12.22 -12.90
C GLY A 98 9.36 -11.30 -12.42
N ARG A 99 9.63 -10.18 -13.11
CA ARG A 99 10.63 -9.20 -12.66
C ARG A 99 10.08 -8.39 -11.47
N GLN A 100 10.98 -7.98 -10.59
CA GLN A 100 10.66 -7.05 -9.50
C GLN A 100 10.26 -5.68 -10.04
N PHE A 101 9.41 -4.97 -9.28
CA PHE A 101 8.95 -3.62 -9.62
C PHE A 101 8.68 -2.78 -8.38
N VAL A 102 8.70 -1.46 -8.56
CA VAL A 102 8.27 -0.49 -7.56
C VAL A 102 6.75 -0.32 -7.67
N LEU A 103 6.06 -0.35 -6.54
CA LEU A 103 4.64 -0.04 -6.46
C LEU A 103 4.46 1.43 -6.07
N THR A 104 3.64 2.18 -6.82
CA THR A 104 3.36 3.58 -6.50
C THR A 104 1.92 3.97 -6.80
N GLY A 105 1.47 5.10 -6.27
CA GLY A 105 0.15 5.65 -6.57
C GLY A 105 -0.34 6.69 -5.57
N ASN A 106 -1.42 7.35 -5.95
CA ASN A 106 -2.37 7.98 -5.03
C ASN A 106 -3.40 6.91 -4.66
N TYR A 107 -3.10 6.09 -3.64
CA TYR A 107 -3.88 4.89 -3.34
C TYR A 107 -5.30 5.21 -2.92
N PRO A 108 -6.32 4.53 -3.48
CA PRO A 108 -7.71 4.69 -3.04
C PRO A 108 -7.83 4.37 -1.54
N TYR A 109 -8.43 5.28 -0.77
CA TYR A 109 -8.44 5.21 0.69
C TYR A 109 -9.13 3.94 1.21
N ASP A 110 -10.25 3.57 0.57
CA ASP A 110 -11.08 2.46 1.03
C ASP A 110 -10.41 1.08 0.91
N ILE A 111 -9.40 0.97 0.03
CA ILE A 111 -8.70 -0.29 -0.23
C ILE A 111 -7.20 -0.25 0.08
N SER A 112 -6.69 0.85 0.62
CA SER A 112 -5.24 1.01 0.86
C SER A 112 -4.65 -0.12 1.72
N SER A 113 -5.33 -0.53 2.79
CA SER A 113 -4.91 -1.67 3.61
C SER A 113 -4.88 -3.00 2.84
N GLN A 114 -5.84 -3.21 1.92
CA GLN A 114 -5.89 -4.42 1.08
C GLN A 114 -4.74 -4.44 0.06
N ILE A 115 -4.40 -3.26 -0.50
CA ILE A 115 -3.24 -3.09 -1.37
C ILE A 115 -1.96 -3.51 -0.64
N PHE A 116 -1.77 -3.06 0.61
CA PHE A 116 -0.59 -3.42 1.39
C PHE A 116 -0.57 -4.89 1.81
N PHE A 117 -1.72 -5.50 2.08
CA PHE A 117 -1.76 -6.95 2.30
C PHE A 117 -1.37 -7.73 1.04
N LYS A 118 -1.83 -7.30 -0.14
CA LYS A 118 -1.42 -7.90 -1.41
C LYS A 118 0.08 -7.68 -1.69
N MET A 119 0.61 -6.50 -1.36
CA MET A 119 2.05 -6.22 -1.42
C MET A 119 2.83 -7.21 -0.54
N LEU A 120 2.40 -7.43 0.70
CA LEU A 120 3.04 -8.38 1.63
C LEU A 120 3.01 -9.83 1.12
N ASP A 121 1.91 -10.24 0.50
CA ASP A 121 1.76 -11.56 -0.09
C ASP A 121 2.65 -11.72 -1.37
N ASN A 122 3.11 -10.60 -1.96
CA ASN A 122 3.99 -10.54 -3.14
C ASN A 122 5.30 -9.78 -2.86
N LYS A 123 5.78 -9.79 -1.63
CA LYS A 123 6.93 -8.99 -1.17
C LYS A 123 8.22 -9.25 -1.93
N ASP A 124 8.37 -10.43 -2.53
CA ASP A 124 9.56 -10.80 -3.30
C ASP A 124 9.59 -10.16 -4.70
N LEU A 125 8.41 -9.73 -5.20
CA LEU A 125 8.27 -8.96 -6.43
C LEU A 125 8.32 -7.45 -6.18
N ILE A 126 8.03 -6.98 -4.95
CA ILE A 126 7.86 -5.56 -4.63
C ILE A 126 8.89 -5.13 -3.58
N PRO A 127 10.15 -4.87 -3.97
CA PRO A 127 11.18 -4.43 -3.02
C PRO A 127 11.00 -3.00 -2.52
N CYS A 128 10.21 -2.18 -3.21
CA CYS A 128 9.88 -0.82 -2.79
C CYS A 128 8.43 -0.48 -3.15
N CYS A 129 7.75 0.13 -2.19
CA CYS A 129 6.41 0.69 -2.37
C CYS A 129 6.41 2.11 -1.83
N THR A 130 5.92 3.07 -2.63
CA THR A 130 5.84 4.47 -2.21
C THR A 130 4.55 5.08 -2.73
N GLY A 131 4.05 6.12 -2.09
CA GLY A 131 2.83 6.79 -2.54
C GLY A 131 2.02 7.40 -1.42
N MET A 132 0.85 7.90 -1.78
CA MET A 132 0.00 8.68 -0.90
C MET A 132 -1.19 7.86 -0.40
N ILE A 133 -1.46 7.98 0.90
CA ILE A 133 -2.57 7.35 1.63
C ILE A 133 -3.17 8.31 2.64
N GLN A 134 -4.25 7.93 3.32
CA GLN A 134 -4.75 8.69 4.47
C GLN A 134 -3.67 8.82 5.55
N ARG A 135 -3.54 10.03 6.11
CA ARG A 135 -2.52 10.34 7.14
C ARG A 135 -2.58 9.40 8.34
N GLU A 136 -3.77 9.07 8.81
CA GLU A 136 -3.93 8.16 9.96
C GLU A 136 -3.39 6.76 9.65
N VAL A 137 -3.62 6.26 8.42
CA VAL A 137 -3.08 4.95 7.98
C VAL A 137 -1.56 5.01 7.87
N ALA A 138 -1.01 6.10 7.33
CA ALA A 138 0.44 6.31 7.24
C ALA A 138 1.09 6.34 8.63
N GLN A 139 0.51 7.09 9.57
CA GLN A 139 0.97 7.16 10.97
C GLN A 139 0.91 5.79 11.65
N ARG A 140 -0.13 5.01 11.37
CA ARG A 140 -0.27 3.65 11.91
C ARG A 140 0.80 2.71 11.35
N ILE A 141 1.08 2.77 10.04
CA ILE A 141 2.10 1.94 9.41
C ILE A 141 3.50 2.29 9.92
N ALA A 142 3.79 3.58 10.13
CA ALA A 142 5.08 4.08 10.59
C ALA A 142 5.22 4.12 12.12
N ALA A 143 4.19 3.74 12.87
CA ALA A 143 4.22 3.78 14.33
C ALA A 143 5.24 2.80 14.89
N GLU A 144 5.91 3.20 15.97
CA GLU A 144 6.81 2.34 16.73
C GLU A 144 6.08 1.62 17.88
N PRO A 145 6.63 0.50 18.39
CA PRO A 145 6.10 -0.18 19.57
C PRO A 145 5.94 0.78 20.76
N GLY A 146 4.99 0.47 21.65
CA GLY A 146 4.78 1.24 22.89
C GLY A 146 3.75 2.37 22.78
N ASN A 147 3.18 2.64 21.60
CA ASN A 147 2.11 3.63 21.45
C ASN A 147 0.77 3.03 21.01
N LYS A 148 -0.32 3.80 21.18
CA LYS A 148 -1.70 3.34 20.82
C LYS A 148 -1.90 3.16 19.32
N THR A 149 -1.11 3.83 18.50
CA THR A 149 -1.21 3.80 17.03
C THR A 149 -0.57 2.54 16.46
N TYR A 150 0.41 1.97 17.16
CA TYR A 150 1.06 0.71 16.77
C TYR A 150 0.04 -0.43 16.75
N GLY A 151 -0.06 -1.14 15.65
CA GLY A 151 -1.10 -2.14 15.46
C GLY A 151 -0.77 -3.16 14.36
N ILE A 152 -1.80 -3.86 13.90
CA ILE A 152 -1.67 -4.95 12.92
C ILE A 152 -0.86 -4.54 11.69
N LEU A 153 -1.19 -3.38 11.09
CA LEU A 153 -0.46 -2.89 9.90
C LEU A 153 0.99 -2.55 10.20
N SER A 154 1.27 -1.94 11.37
CA SER A 154 2.65 -1.65 11.80
C SER A 154 3.49 -2.92 11.82
N ILE A 155 3.02 -3.94 12.54
CA ILE A 155 3.74 -5.20 12.74
C ILE A 155 3.94 -5.94 11.42
N LEU A 156 2.87 -6.13 10.65
CA LEU A 156 2.92 -6.95 9.45
C LEU A 156 3.78 -6.31 8.36
N ILE A 157 3.75 -4.98 8.23
CA ILE A 157 4.57 -4.27 7.26
C ILE A 157 6.02 -4.18 7.74
N GLN A 158 6.26 -3.75 8.98
CA GLN A 158 7.61 -3.58 9.51
C GLN A 158 8.37 -4.90 9.69
N ALA A 159 7.68 -6.03 9.76
CA ALA A 159 8.34 -7.34 9.70
C ALA A 159 9.18 -7.52 8.43
N TRP A 160 8.81 -6.86 7.33
CA TRP A 160 9.41 -7.04 6.01
C TRP A 160 9.94 -5.76 5.36
N TYR A 161 9.53 -4.58 5.83
CA TYR A 161 9.84 -3.30 5.23
C TYR A 161 10.27 -2.29 6.28
N ASN A 162 11.27 -1.49 5.96
CA ASN A 162 11.53 -0.22 6.64
C ASN A 162 10.51 0.79 6.12
N VAL A 163 9.95 1.59 7.02
CA VAL A 163 8.89 2.55 6.71
C VAL A 163 9.39 3.96 6.97
N GLU A 164 9.22 4.83 5.97
CA GLU A 164 9.54 6.26 6.06
C GLU A 164 8.26 7.07 5.85
N TYR A 165 7.93 7.93 6.80
CA TYR A 165 6.90 8.95 6.64
C TYR A 165 7.54 10.18 6.00
N LEU A 166 7.23 10.45 4.74
CA LEU A 166 7.95 11.47 3.96
C LEU A 166 7.38 12.87 4.19
N PHE A 167 6.07 13.06 3.98
CA PHE A 167 5.41 14.35 4.21
C PHE A 167 3.88 14.22 4.26
N THR A 168 3.25 15.21 4.90
CA THR A 168 1.79 15.36 4.95
C THR A 168 1.29 16.16 3.76
N VAL A 169 0.08 15.83 3.29
CA VAL A 169 -0.63 16.51 2.20
C VAL A 169 -1.99 16.98 2.72
N ASP A 170 -2.29 18.25 2.46
CA ASP A 170 -3.54 18.89 2.90
C ASP A 170 -4.73 18.44 2.04
N GLU A 171 -5.92 18.42 2.62
CA GLU A 171 -7.16 18.01 1.95
C GLU A 171 -7.60 18.97 0.84
N ASN A 172 -7.19 20.23 0.90
CA ASN A 172 -7.60 21.27 -0.05
C ASN A 172 -6.99 21.10 -1.46
N VAL A 173 -5.99 20.24 -1.60
CA VAL A 173 -5.33 19.98 -2.91
C VAL A 173 -6.02 18.88 -3.72
N PHE A 174 -7.22 18.47 -3.32
CA PHE A 174 -8.01 17.44 -4.00
C PHE A 174 -9.36 17.96 -4.50
N ASN A 175 -9.89 17.31 -5.51
CA ASN A 175 -11.24 17.53 -6.00
C ASN A 175 -11.98 16.19 -6.22
N PRO A 176 -13.05 15.90 -5.46
CA PRO A 176 -13.51 16.62 -4.26
C PRO A 176 -12.50 16.48 -3.10
N PRO A 177 -12.46 17.44 -2.17
CA PRO A 177 -11.58 17.32 -1.01
C PRO A 177 -12.03 16.13 -0.12
N PRO A 178 -11.11 15.31 0.37
CA PRO A 178 -11.40 14.29 1.38
C PRO A 178 -11.68 14.96 2.74
N LYS A 179 -12.25 14.19 3.67
CA LYS A 179 -12.51 14.67 5.04
C LYS A 179 -11.28 14.64 5.94
N VAL A 180 -10.18 14.07 5.47
CA VAL A 180 -8.96 13.81 6.23
C VAL A 180 -7.74 14.19 5.43
N LYS A 181 -6.66 14.56 6.10
CA LYS A 181 -5.37 14.78 5.46
C LYS A 181 -4.79 13.48 4.93
N SER A 182 -3.91 13.61 3.95
CA SER A 182 -3.13 12.52 3.39
C SER A 182 -1.68 12.59 3.86
N ALA A 183 -0.94 11.53 3.60
CA ALA A 183 0.50 11.50 3.79
C ALA A 183 1.15 10.60 2.74
N VAL A 184 2.37 10.94 2.41
CA VAL A 184 3.21 10.15 1.51
C VAL A 184 4.19 9.35 2.35
N ILE A 185 4.25 8.05 2.09
CA ILE A 185 5.16 7.11 2.73
C ILE A 185 6.01 6.38 1.70
N ARG A 186 7.14 5.86 2.14
CA ARG A 186 7.95 4.89 1.40
C ARG A 186 8.23 3.68 2.28
N MET A 187 8.11 2.51 1.70
CA MET A 187 8.37 1.22 2.33
C MET A 187 9.40 0.47 1.48
N THR A 188 10.56 0.19 2.03
CA THR A 188 11.66 -0.51 1.35
C THR A 188 11.93 -1.82 2.06
N ARG A 189 12.09 -2.92 1.31
CA ARG A 189 12.41 -4.23 1.88
C ARG A 189 13.60 -4.11 2.84
N ASN A 190 13.43 -4.65 4.04
CA ASN A 190 14.49 -4.74 5.03
C ASN A 190 15.30 -6.04 4.84
N SER A 191 16.24 -6.31 5.74
CA SER A 191 17.10 -7.48 5.69
C SER A 191 16.43 -8.79 6.12
N THR A 192 15.15 -8.75 6.54
CA THR A 192 14.43 -9.95 6.96
C THR A 192 14.18 -10.88 5.75
N THR A 193 14.73 -12.06 5.80
CA THR A 193 14.52 -13.11 4.80
C THR A 193 13.59 -14.20 5.32
N ASP A 194 13.58 -14.43 6.63
CA ASP A 194 12.75 -15.42 7.31
C ASP A 194 12.31 -14.87 8.69
N LEU A 195 11.07 -15.15 9.07
CA LEU A 195 10.53 -14.81 10.40
C LEU A 195 10.71 -15.94 11.43
N GLY A 196 11.31 -17.06 11.03
CA GLY A 196 11.40 -18.26 11.88
C GLY A 196 10.06 -18.98 12.08
N CYS A 197 9.03 -18.60 11.32
CA CYS A 197 7.70 -19.22 11.37
C CYS A 197 6.95 -19.02 10.04
N ASP A 198 5.89 -19.80 9.83
CA ASP A 198 5.00 -19.64 8.69
C ASP A 198 4.33 -18.25 8.66
N TRP A 199 4.37 -17.60 7.51
CA TRP A 199 3.82 -16.25 7.30
C TRP A 199 2.31 -16.17 7.60
N GLN A 200 1.53 -17.16 7.20
CA GLN A 200 0.09 -17.16 7.40
C GLN A 200 -0.25 -17.35 8.88
N LEU A 201 0.54 -18.18 9.58
CA LEU A 201 0.42 -18.36 11.02
C LEU A 201 0.77 -17.06 11.75
N PHE A 202 1.89 -16.39 11.41
CA PHE A 202 2.30 -15.10 11.97
C PHE A 202 1.20 -14.05 11.79
N ARG A 203 0.71 -13.89 10.55
CA ARG A 203 -0.38 -12.95 10.21
C ARG A 203 -1.65 -13.22 11.02
N ARG A 204 -2.04 -14.48 11.16
CA ARG A 204 -3.22 -14.90 11.95
C ARG A 204 -3.03 -14.60 13.43
N LEU A 205 -1.86 -14.91 13.98
CA LEU A 205 -1.49 -14.64 15.36
C LEU A 205 -1.57 -13.15 15.67
N VAL A 206 -0.89 -12.32 14.88
CA VAL A 206 -0.90 -10.85 15.04
C VAL A 206 -2.33 -10.31 14.99
N LYS A 207 -3.16 -10.73 14.01
CA LYS A 207 -4.56 -10.30 13.93
C LYS A 207 -5.37 -10.72 15.15
N THR A 208 -5.22 -11.96 15.61
CA THR A 208 -5.96 -12.49 16.77
C THR A 208 -5.64 -11.71 18.03
N VAL A 209 -4.36 -11.46 18.28
CA VAL A 209 -3.89 -10.79 19.49
C VAL A 209 -4.27 -9.30 19.47
N PHE A 210 -3.98 -8.59 18.39
CA PHE A 210 -4.21 -7.14 18.31
C PHE A 210 -5.69 -6.74 18.19
N ASN A 211 -6.56 -7.63 17.71
CA ASN A 211 -8.00 -7.43 17.80
C ASN A 211 -8.54 -7.56 19.24
N GLN A 212 -7.76 -8.16 20.14
CA GLN A 212 -8.09 -8.34 21.56
C GLN A 212 -7.06 -7.66 22.48
N ARG A 213 -6.47 -6.55 22.05
CA ARG A 213 -5.34 -5.85 22.65
C ARG A 213 -5.41 -5.64 24.18
N ARG A 214 -6.61 -5.59 24.74
CA ARG A 214 -6.82 -5.40 26.20
C ARG A 214 -6.95 -6.70 26.98
N LYS A 215 -6.84 -7.87 26.33
CA LYS A 215 -6.91 -9.18 26.97
C LYS A 215 -5.51 -9.77 27.08
N MET A 216 -5.29 -10.57 28.11
CA MET A 216 -4.05 -11.34 28.24
C MET A 216 -3.87 -12.28 27.05
N LEU A 217 -2.63 -12.54 26.64
CA LEU A 217 -2.30 -13.41 25.50
C LEU A 217 -2.94 -14.79 25.61
N ARG A 218 -2.92 -15.42 26.78
CA ARG A 218 -3.55 -16.72 27.02
C ARG A 218 -5.04 -16.74 26.65
N VAL A 219 -5.75 -15.61 26.84
CA VAL A 219 -7.18 -15.51 26.52
C VAL A 219 -7.37 -15.31 25.02
N SER A 220 -6.57 -14.43 24.43
CA SER A 220 -6.65 -14.12 23.00
C SER A 220 -6.28 -15.31 22.12
N LEU A 221 -5.29 -16.09 22.54
CA LEU A 221 -4.76 -17.22 21.79
C LEU A 221 -5.46 -18.54 22.07
N LYS A 222 -6.35 -18.61 23.07
CA LYS A 222 -7.04 -19.87 23.46
C LYS A 222 -7.69 -20.59 22.28
N GLN A 223 -8.24 -19.86 21.32
CA GLN A 223 -8.89 -20.43 20.15
C GLN A 223 -7.90 -20.97 19.08
N MET A 224 -6.64 -20.57 19.15
CA MET A 224 -5.61 -21.00 18.20
C MET A 224 -4.90 -22.27 18.61
N PHE A 225 -5.00 -22.66 19.88
CA PHE A 225 -4.37 -23.84 20.42
C PHE A 225 -5.42 -24.87 20.83
N SER A 226 -5.31 -26.11 20.36
CA SER A 226 -6.06 -27.22 20.89
C SER A 226 -5.55 -27.56 22.29
N ALA A 227 -6.37 -28.26 23.08
CA ALA A 227 -6.00 -28.66 24.44
C ALA A 227 -4.69 -29.46 24.54
N GLU A 228 -4.29 -30.13 23.45
CA GLU A 228 -3.08 -30.94 23.35
C GLU A 228 -1.82 -30.11 22.92
N ARG A 229 -1.98 -28.85 22.50
CA ARG A 229 -0.92 -27.96 22.00
C ARG A 229 -0.93 -26.60 22.70
N GLN A 230 -1.25 -26.55 23.97
CA GLN A 230 -1.17 -25.29 24.71
C GLN A 230 0.31 -24.93 24.94
N PRO A 231 0.71 -23.66 24.71
CA PRO A 231 2.03 -23.18 25.06
C PRO A 231 2.27 -23.33 26.55
N SER A 232 3.53 -23.44 26.95
CA SER A 232 3.91 -23.45 28.36
C SER A 232 3.31 -22.24 29.09
N ASP A 233 2.98 -22.38 30.35
CA ASP A 233 2.36 -21.32 31.17
C ASP A 233 3.13 -19.99 31.11
N GLY A 234 4.46 -20.01 31.02
CA GLY A 234 5.30 -18.82 30.90
C GLY A 234 5.06 -17.99 29.62
N PHE A 235 4.74 -18.63 28.50
CA PHE A 235 4.44 -17.93 27.25
C PHE A 235 3.05 -17.24 27.33
N CYS A 236 2.08 -17.89 27.95
CA CYS A 236 0.72 -17.37 28.05
C CYS A 236 0.55 -16.24 29.09
N GLN A 237 1.55 -16.03 29.95
CA GLN A 237 1.52 -14.99 30.98
C GLN A 237 2.16 -13.66 30.54
N GLN A 238 2.77 -13.61 29.35
CA GLN A 238 3.33 -12.36 28.82
C GLN A 238 2.20 -11.43 28.43
N ASP A 239 2.16 -10.26 29.07
CA ASP A 239 1.25 -9.17 28.68
C ASP A 239 1.84 -8.43 27.48
N ILE A 240 0.96 -8.10 26.54
CA ILE A 240 1.34 -7.16 25.48
C ILE A 240 1.19 -5.75 26.07
N MET A 241 2.29 -5.15 26.44
CA MET A 241 2.36 -3.72 26.79
C MET A 241 2.22 -2.85 25.53
#